data_68902db41e3812f185a27fa77073a5ba
#
_entry.id   68902db41e3812f185a27fa77073a5ba
#
_cell.length_a   1.000
_cell.length_b   1.000
_cell.length_c   1.000
_cell.angle_alpha   90.00
_cell.angle_beta   90.00
_cell.angle_gamma   90.00
#
_symmetry.space_group_name_H-M   'P 1'
#
loop_
_entity.id
_entity.type
_entity.pdbx_description
1 polymer ?
#
loop_
_entity_poly.entity_id
_entity_poly.type
_entity_poly.pdbx_seq_one_letter_code
_entity_poly.pdbx_strand_id
1 'polypeptide(L)'
;MTSLDLFADPIALSAALVDIESPSHHEEAIADAVEGALRGLEHAEVARFGNTVVARTNFGLGSRVVLAGHIDTVPLADNTPHKLVDGTLHGCGSVDMKSGMACYLAAFARLAEPSKAAHDLTVIAYEGEEVAQEYNGLHRLERDHPEWLEGDIALLGEPSGGIIEAGCQGTIRVFVDAHGTRAHSARSWLGHNAAHDLAGVLTRIAAYTPRAVEIDGCES
;
A
#
# COMPACT_ATOMS: atom_id res chain seq x y z
N MET A 1 9.95 -19.47 -10.65
CA MET A 1 9.17 -18.22 -10.57
C MET A 1 7.72 -18.59 -10.32
N THR A 2 7.08 -18.02 -9.34
CA THR A 2 5.65 -18.24 -9.08
C THR A 2 4.86 -17.58 -10.21
N SER A 3 4.05 -18.36 -10.93
CA SER A 3 3.20 -17.82 -12.00
C SER A 3 1.86 -17.41 -11.41
N LEU A 4 1.47 -16.15 -11.59
CA LEU A 4 0.16 -15.64 -11.20
C LEU A 4 -0.83 -15.83 -12.37
N ASP A 5 -2.00 -16.37 -12.07
CA ASP A 5 -3.12 -16.42 -13.03
C ASP A 5 -4.07 -15.24 -12.78
N LEU A 6 -3.97 -14.20 -13.61
CA LEU A 6 -4.79 -12.98 -13.48
C LEU A 6 -6.28 -13.23 -13.80
N PHE A 7 -6.61 -14.36 -14.42
CA PHE A 7 -7.99 -14.75 -14.73
C PHE A 7 -8.61 -15.69 -13.67
N ALA A 8 -7.82 -16.10 -12.68
CA ALA A 8 -8.31 -16.86 -11.54
C ALA A 8 -9.37 -16.08 -10.74
N ASP A 9 -10.06 -16.76 -9.86
CA ASP A 9 -10.91 -16.12 -8.87
C ASP A 9 -10.08 -15.14 -8.01
N PRO A 10 -10.56 -13.90 -7.74
CA PRO A 10 -9.80 -12.91 -6.98
C PRO A 10 -9.34 -13.41 -5.60
N ILE A 11 -10.08 -14.32 -4.94
CA ILE A 11 -9.66 -14.91 -3.66
C ILE A 11 -8.43 -15.80 -3.87
N ALA A 12 -8.44 -16.62 -4.92
CA ALA A 12 -7.30 -17.47 -5.28
C ALA A 12 -6.08 -16.63 -5.67
N LEU A 13 -6.28 -15.55 -6.42
CA LEU A 13 -5.21 -14.62 -6.79
C LEU A 13 -4.67 -13.88 -5.55
N SER A 14 -5.55 -13.45 -4.62
CA SER A 14 -5.14 -12.87 -3.34
C SER A 14 -4.27 -13.83 -2.53
N ALA A 15 -4.68 -15.09 -2.42
CA ALA A 15 -3.92 -16.12 -1.74
C ALA A 15 -2.53 -16.32 -2.37
N ALA A 16 -2.47 -16.37 -3.71
CA ALA A 16 -1.21 -16.51 -4.43
C ALA A 16 -0.27 -15.31 -4.21
N LEU A 17 -0.79 -14.08 -4.16
CA LEU A 17 0.00 -12.88 -3.84
C LEU A 17 0.48 -12.88 -2.38
N VAL A 18 -0.37 -13.30 -1.44
CA VAL A 18 -0.01 -13.41 -0.01
C VAL A 18 1.13 -14.40 0.21
N ASP A 19 1.17 -15.50 -0.55
CA ASP A 19 2.22 -16.51 -0.46
C ASP A 19 3.59 -16.06 -1.00
N ILE A 20 3.65 -14.95 -1.72
CA ILE A 20 4.91 -14.33 -2.11
C ILE A 20 5.29 -13.32 -1.04
N GLU A 21 6.27 -13.66 -0.22
CA GLU A 21 6.80 -12.76 0.80
C GLU A 21 7.38 -11.49 0.16
N SER A 22 6.96 -10.33 0.66
CA SER A 22 7.38 -9.04 0.12
C SER A 22 7.43 -7.95 1.20
N PRO A 23 8.14 -8.15 2.33
CA PRO A 23 8.33 -7.05 3.25
C PRO A 23 9.04 -5.91 2.54
N SER A 24 8.74 -4.66 2.92
CA SER A 24 9.35 -3.47 2.29
C SER A 24 10.87 -3.61 2.13
N HIS A 25 11.40 -3.20 1.00
CA HIS A 25 12.78 -3.39 0.50
C HIS A 25 13.11 -4.82 0.01
N HIS A 26 12.15 -5.73 -0.02
CA HIS A 26 12.32 -7.12 -0.51
C HIS A 26 11.19 -7.54 -1.46
N GLU A 27 10.73 -6.61 -2.31
CA GLU A 27 9.58 -6.79 -3.20
C GLU A 27 9.94 -7.44 -4.55
N GLU A 28 11.19 -7.77 -4.81
CA GLU A 28 11.66 -8.25 -6.12
C GLU A 28 10.87 -9.47 -6.62
N ALA A 29 10.62 -10.44 -5.74
CA ALA A 29 9.94 -11.69 -6.10
C ALA A 29 8.47 -11.47 -6.50
N ILE A 30 7.74 -10.60 -5.78
CA ILE A 30 6.35 -10.28 -6.11
C ILE A 30 6.28 -9.39 -7.34
N ALA A 31 7.20 -8.44 -7.50
CA ALA A 31 7.30 -7.62 -8.71
C ALA A 31 7.56 -8.46 -9.95
N ASP A 32 8.49 -9.44 -9.88
CA ASP A 32 8.75 -10.39 -10.97
C ASP A 32 7.51 -11.20 -11.35
N ALA A 33 6.75 -11.67 -10.35
CA ALA A 33 5.54 -12.45 -10.58
C ALA A 33 4.44 -11.60 -11.24
N VAL A 34 4.22 -10.37 -10.76
CA VAL A 34 3.25 -9.42 -11.31
C VAL A 34 3.65 -8.99 -12.72
N GLU A 35 4.92 -8.62 -12.94
CA GLU A 35 5.42 -8.26 -14.26
C GLU A 35 5.25 -9.39 -15.26
N GLY A 36 5.65 -10.63 -14.88
CA GLY A 36 5.51 -11.80 -15.73
C GLY A 36 4.07 -12.07 -16.13
N ALA A 37 3.13 -11.93 -15.21
CA ALA A 37 1.70 -12.11 -15.46
C ALA A 37 1.13 -11.02 -16.39
N LEU A 38 1.47 -9.75 -16.15
CA LEU A 38 1.00 -8.62 -16.97
C LEU A 38 1.57 -8.66 -18.38
N ARG A 39 2.84 -9.06 -18.57
CA ARG A 39 3.46 -9.23 -19.90
C ARG A 39 2.82 -10.36 -20.71
N GLY A 40 2.09 -11.25 -20.07
CA GLY A 40 1.30 -12.28 -20.76
C GLY A 40 0.02 -11.76 -21.42
N LEU A 41 -0.38 -10.51 -21.18
CA LEU A 41 -1.59 -9.91 -21.75
C LEU A 41 -1.28 -9.26 -23.10
N GLU A 42 -2.07 -9.59 -24.13
CA GLU A 42 -1.82 -9.17 -25.52
C GLU A 42 -1.88 -7.64 -25.70
N HIS A 43 -2.77 -6.96 -24.96
CA HIS A 43 -3.06 -5.55 -25.16
C HIS A 43 -2.52 -4.64 -24.03
N ALA A 44 -1.55 -5.12 -23.26
CA ALA A 44 -0.92 -4.37 -22.19
C ALA A 44 0.50 -3.91 -22.58
N GLU A 45 0.74 -2.63 -22.52
CA GLU A 45 2.08 -2.06 -22.47
C GLU A 45 2.58 -2.15 -21.02
N VAL A 46 3.70 -2.85 -20.77
CA VAL A 46 4.22 -3.10 -19.43
C VAL A 46 5.61 -2.51 -19.27
N ALA A 47 5.82 -1.76 -18.20
CA ALA A 47 7.12 -1.25 -17.78
C ALA A 47 7.37 -1.57 -16.30
N ARG A 48 8.65 -1.52 -15.90
CA ARG A 48 9.09 -1.71 -14.52
C ARG A 48 10.11 -0.65 -14.13
N PHE A 49 9.95 -0.04 -12.97
CA PHE A 49 10.81 0.99 -12.41
C PHE A 49 11.17 0.62 -10.96
N GLY A 50 12.36 0.03 -10.77
CA GLY A 50 12.68 -0.65 -9.51
C GLY A 50 11.81 -1.90 -9.33
N ASN A 51 11.09 -2.00 -8.22
CA ASN A 51 10.08 -3.03 -8.00
C ASN A 51 8.64 -2.54 -8.25
N THR A 52 8.46 -1.35 -8.77
CA THR A 52 7.17 -0.85 -9.24
C THR A 52 6.89 -1.33 -10.65
N VAL A 53 5.82 -2.08 -10.82
CA VAL A 53 5.36 -2.61 -12.12
C VAL A 53 4.13 -1.85 -12.55
N VAL A 54 4.14 -1.36 -13.78
CA VAL A 54 3.04 -0.62 -14.38
C VAL A 54 2.60 -1.29 -15.69
N ALA A 55 1.31 -1.30 -15.94
CA ALA A 55 0.78 -1.74 -17.23
C ALA A 55 -0.39 -0.82 -17.66
N ARG A 56 -0.50 -0.57 -18.95
CA ARG A 56 -1.59 0.25 -19.48
C ARG A 56 -2.11 -0.28 -20.83
N THR A 57 -3.37 0.01 -21.09
CA THR A 57 -3.97 -0.10 -22.42
C THR A 57 -3.81 1.22 -23.17
N ASN A 58 -3.81 1.16 -24.50
CA ASN A 58 -3.74 2.33 -25.37
C ASN A 58 -4.71 2.16 -26.53
N PHE A 59 -6.00 2.01 -26.22
CA PHE A 59 -7.06 1.88 -27.24
C PHE A 59 -7.50 3.22 -27.83
N GLY A 60 -7.05 4.34 -27.24
CA GLY A 60 -7.41 5.70 -27.65
C GLY A 60 -8.83 6.08 -27.22
N LEU A 61 -9.29 5.55 -26.09
CA LEU A 61 -10.58 5.88 -25.52
C LEU A 61 -10.55 7.29 -24.87
N GLY A 62 -11.73 7.91 -24.73
CA GLY A 62 -11.82 9.31 -24.31
C GLY A 62 -11.47 9.59 -22.84
N SER A 63 -11.16 8.55 -22.07
CA SER A 63 -10.79 8.67 -20.66
C SER A 63 -9.95 7.49 -20.22
N ARG A 64 -9.20 7.68 -19.11
CA ARG A 64 -8.33 6.67 -18.51
C ARG A 64 -8.60 6.54 -17.01
N VAL A 65 -8.70 5.30 -16.53
CA VAL A 65 -8.78 4.98 -15.10
C VAL A 65 -7.47 4.37 -14.65
N VAL A 66 -6.93 4.90 -13.57
CA VAL A 66 -5.72 4.39 -12.90
C VAL A 66 -6.15 3.54 -11.70
N LEU A 67 -5.65 2.32 -11.63
CA LEU A 67 -5.83 1.37 -10.53
C LEU A 67 -4.46 1.21 -9.85
N ALA A 68 -4.30 1.74 -8.66
CA ALA A 68 -3.00 1.70 -7.98
C ALA A 68 -3.09 0.96 -6.64
N GLY A 69 -2.06 0.18 -6.34
CA GLY A 69 -1.92 -0.52 -5.07
C GLY A 69 -0.49 -0.93 -4.81
N HIS A 70 -0.11 -1.00 -3.53
CA HIS A 70 1.22 -1.43 -3.15
C HIS A 70 1.34 -2.96 -3.07
N ILE A 71 2.57 -3.44 -3.24
CA ILE A 71 2.91 -4.86 -3.23
C ILE A 71 3.79 -5.25 -2.06
N ASP A 72 4.31 -4.28 -1.33
CA ASP A 72 5.05 -4.53 -0.10
C ASP A 72 4.13 -4.77 1.09
N THR A 73 4.72 -5.23 2.18
CA THR A 73 4.04 -5.47 3.45
C THR A 73 4.94 -5.02 4.60
N VAL A 74 4.34 -4.83 5.77
CA VAL A 74 5.06 -4.78 7.04
C VAL A 74 5.91 -6.06 7.26
N PRO A 75 6.86 -6.05 8.21
CA PRO A 75 7.65 -7.25 8.52
C PRO A 75 6.77 -8.45 8.86
N LEU A 76 7.17 -9.63 8.37
CA LEU A 76 6.46 -10.88 8.62
C LEU A 76 6.46 -11.25 10.11
N ALA A 77 5.37 -11.85 10.57
CA ALA A 77 5.16 -12.28 11.95
C ALA A 77 4.62 -13.73 12.00
N ASP A 78 5.32 -14.67 11.37
CA ASP A 78 4.93 -16.10 11.25
C ASP A 78 3.52 -16.26 10.62
N ASN A 79 3.13 -15.35 9.73
CA ASN A 79 1.82 -15.25 9.09
C ASN A 79 1.87 -15.47 7.58
N THR A 80 2.87 -16.16 7.09
CA THR A 80 2.98 -16.75 5.74
C THR A 80 3.31 -18.24 5.86
N PRO A 81 2.86 -19.12 4.93
CA PRO A 81 1.92 -18.85 3.84
C PRO A 81 0.49 -18.55 4.34
N HIS A 82 -0.39 -18.19 3.39
CA HIS A 82 -1.79 -17.91 3.72
C HIS A 82 -2.50 -19.11 4.40
N LYS A 83 -3.57 -18.80 5.12
CA LYS A 83 -4.50 -19.79 5.66
C LYS A 83 -5.92 -19.35 5.35
N LEU A 84 -6.73 -20.25 4.82
CA LEU A 84 -8.15 -20.02 4.64
C LEU A 84 -8.89 -20.72 5.78
N VAL A 85 -9.50 -19.94 6.68
CA VAL A 85 -10.22 -20.46 7.85
C VAL A 85 -11.63 -19.86 7.85
N ASP A 86 -12.65 -20.70 7.84
CA ASP A 86 -14.06 -20.31 7.85
C ASP A 86 -14.41 -19.23 6.80
N GLY A 87 -13.82 -19.33 5.60
CA GLY A 87 -14.03 -18.40 4.50
C GLY A 87 -13.24 -17.11 4.61
N THR A 88 -12.38 -16.94 5.62
CA THR A 88 -11.51 -15.79 5.81
C THR A 88 -10.07 -16.13 5.40
N LEU A 89 -9.48 -15.30 4.55
CA LEU A 89 -8.09 -15.40 4.14
C LEU A 89 -7.19 -14.68 5.16
N HIS A 90 -6.33 -15.45 5.83
CA HIS A 90 -5.33 -14.96 6.77
C HIS A 90 -3.94 -14.99 6.15
N GLY A 91 -3.16 -13.95 6.32
CA GLY A 91 -1.78 -13.86 5.86
C GLY A 91 -1.26 -12.42 5.87
N CYS A 92 0.05 -12.24 5.80
CA CYS A 92 0.64 -10.91 5.74
C CYS A 92 0.25 -10.22 4.44
N GLY A 93 -0.30 -9.01 4.53
CA GLY A 93 -0.79 -8.26 3.37
C GLY A 93 -2.17 -8.72 2.85
N SER A 94 -2.85 -9.69 3.50
CA SER A 94 -4.17 -10.14 3.03
C SER A 94 -5.24 -9.05 3.09
N VAL A 95 -5.11 -8.08 3.98
CA VAL A 95 -5.98 -6.90 4.09
C VAL A 95 -5.28 -5.69 3.46
N ASP A 96 -4.06 -5.44 3.81
CA ASP A 96 -3.24 -4.31 3.41
C ASP A 96 -2.01 -4.79 2.62
N MET A 97 -2.05 -4.66 1.25
CA MET A 97 -3.29 -4.50 0.48
C MET A 97 -3.35 -5.48 -0.72
N LYS A 98 -2.72 -6.67 -0.57
CA LYS A 98 -2.61 -7.66 -1.67
C LYS A 98 -3.97 -8.13 -2.19
N SER A 99 -5.04 -8.10 -1.38
CA SER A 99 -6.39 -8.43 -1.84
C SER A 99 -6.95 -7.32 -2.76
N GLY A 100 -6.74 -6.06 -2.42
CA GLY A 100 -7.08 -4.92 -3.29
C GLY A 100 -6.30 -5.01 -4.61
N MET A 101 -5.00 -5.29 -4.52
CA MET A 101 -4.14 -5.48 -5.70
C MET A 101 -4.59 -6.66 -6.57
N ALA A 102 -5.00 -7.78 -5.96
CA ALA A 102 -5.55 -8.92 -6.69
C ALA A 102 -6.81 -8.54 -7.48
N CYS A 103 -7.70 -7.78 -6.86
CA CYS A 103 -8.91 -7.27 -7.54
C CYS A 103 -8.55 -6.39 -8.73
N TYR A 104 -7.56 -5.50 -8.58
CA TYR A 104 -7.14 -4.60 -9.66
C TYR A 104 -6.43 -5.32 -10.79
N LEU A 105 -5.54 -6.24 -10.49
CA LEU A 105 -4.89 -7.09 -11.49
C LEU A 105 -5.91 -7.93 -12.27
N ALA A 106 -6.86 -8.54 -11.56
CA ALA A 106 -7.92 -9.33 -12.17
C ALA A 106 -8.88 -8.48 -13.02
N ALA A 107 -9.23 -7.28 -12.58
CA ALA A 107 -10.05 -6.35 -13.34
C ALA A 107 -9.32 -5.86 -14.59
N PHE A 108 -8.06 -5.44 -14.43
CA PHE A 108 -7.23 -5.02 -15.56
C PHE A 108 -7.14 -6.12 -16.63
N ALA A 109 -6.78 -7.35 -16.25
CA ALA A 109 -6.64 -8.46 -17.18
C ALA A 109 -7.94 -8.77 -17.96
N ARG A 110 -9.10 -8.66 -17.30
CA ARG A 110 -10.41 -8.92 -17.92
C ARG A 110 -10.90 -7.81 -18.82
N LEU A 111 -10.47 -6.57 -18.56
CA LEU A 111 -10.90 -5.36 -19.27
C LEU A 111 -9.86 -4.87 -20.28
N ALA A 112 -8.63 -5.39 -20.27
CA ALA A 112 -7.59 -5.07 -21.25
C ALA A 112 -7.87 -5.73 -22.62
N GLU A 113 -9.08 -5.56 -23.09
CA GLU A 113 -9.63 -6.08 -24.35
C GLU A 113 -10.41 -4.98 -25.05
N PRO A 114 -10.11 -4.63 -26.31
CA PRO A 114 -10.78 -3.52 -27.02
C PRO A 114 -12.31 -3.63 -27.03
N SER A 115 -12.83 -4.87 -27.06
CA SER A 115 -14.27 -5.13 -27.10
C SER A 115 -14.98 -4.99 -25.76
N LYS A 116 -14.23 -4.90 -24.66
CA LYS A 116 -14.74 -4.83 -23.29
C LYS A 116 -14.44 -3.49 -22.59
N ALA A 117 -13.42 -2.79 -23.08
CA ALA A 117 -12.97 -1.56 -22.46
C ALA A 117 -13.95 -0.41 -22.72
N ALA A 118 -14.42 0.24 -21.66
CA ALA A 118 -15.12 1.52 -21.73
C ALA A 118 -14.17 2.70 -21.57
N HIS A 119 -13.02 2.48 -20.95
CA HIS A 119 -11.96 3.44 -20.69
C HIS A 119 -10.60 2.79 -20.96
N ASP A 120 -9.59 3.58 -21.30
CA ASP A 120 -8.23 3.11 -21.18
C ASP A 120 -7.89 2.89 -19.70
N LEU A 121 -7.08 1.90 -19.43
CA LEU A 121 -6.72 1.51 -18.06
C LEU A 121 -5.22 1.63 -17.83
N THR A 122 -4.85 2.01 -16.64
CA THR A 122 -3.49 1.83 -16.09
C THR A 122 -3.60 1.06 -14.79
N VAL A 123 -2.80 0.02 -14.60
CA VAL A 123 -2.60 -0.63 -13.31
C VAL A 123 -1.19 -0.37 -12.84
N ILE A 124 -1.04 -0.01 -11.56
CA ILE A 124 0.23 0.30 -10.91
C ILE A 124 0.35 -0.56 -9.66
N ALA A 125 1.31 -1.48 -9.67
CA ALA A 125 1.69 -2.30 -8.53
C ALA A 125 3.01 -1.75 -7.99
N TYR A 126 2.96 -0.94 -6.93
CA TYR A 126 4.12 -0.17 -6.48
C TYR A 126 4.74 -0.69 -5.18
N GLU A 127 6.04 -0.44 -5.03
CA GLU A 127 6.85 -0.81 -3.87
C GLU A 127 6.87 0.29 -2.81
N GLY A 128 7.21 -0.09 -1.55
CA GLY A 128 7.68 0.84 -0.52
C GLY A 128 6.61 1.77 0.03
N GLU A 129 5.36 1.36 0.15
CA GLU A 129 4.29 2.14 0.77
C GLU A 129 4.46 2.21 2.29
N GLU A 130 4.76 1.07 2.92
CA GLU A 130 4.83 0.85 4.36
C GLU A 130 6.07 1.48 5.05
N VAL A 131 6.87 2.21 4.28
CA VAL A 131 8.11 2.82 4.75
C VAL A 131 8.18 4.31 4.42
N ALA A 132 9.36 4.93 4.55
CA ALA A 132 9.51 6.35 4.28
C ALA A 132 9.26 6.68 2.81
N GLN A 133 8.64 7.85 2.55
CA GLN A 133 8.22 8.32 1.23
C GLN A 133 9.32 8.26 0.16
N GLU A 134 10.59 8.40 0.53
CA GLU A 134 11.72 8.31 -0.39
C GLU A 134 11.84 6.95 -1.09
N TYR A 135 11.25 5.90 -0.51
CA TYR A 135 11.22 4.53 -1.06
C TYR A 135 9.94 4.21 -1.83
N ASN A 136 8.93 5.07 -1.72
CA ASN A 136 7.63 4.85 -2.33
C ASN A 136 7.70 4.91 -3.87
N GLY A 137 7.20 3.85 -4.51
CA GLY A 137 7.24 3.70 -5.97
C GLY A 137 6.41 4.73 -6.72
N LEU A 138 5.27 5.20 -6.17
CA LEU A 138 4.48 6.27 -6.78
C LEU A 138 5.24 7.59 -6.78
N HIS A 139 5.97 7.90 -5.70
CA HIS A 139 6.81 9.11 -5.65
C HIS A 139 7.95 9.05 -6.68
N ARG A 140 8.50 7.86 -6.94
CA ARG A 140 9.47 7.66 -8.02
C ARG A 140 8.85 7.91 -9.39
N LEU A 141 7.65 7.36 -9.64
CA LEU A 141 6.95 7.60 -10.90
C LEU A 141 6.61 9.06 -11.10
N GLU A 142 6.12 9.75 -10.07
CA GLU A 142 5.82 11.18 -10.13
C GLU A 142 7.03 12.01 -10.55
N ARG A 143 8.20 11.70 -10.02
CA ARG A 143 9.44 12.43 -10.30
C ARG A 143 10.04 12.12 -11.67
N ASP A 144 10.10 10.84 -12.04
CA ASP A 144 10.95 10.34 -13.14
C ASP A 144 10.12 9.90 -14.36
N HIS A 145 8.84 9.53 -14.17
CA HIS A 145 7.97 8.90 -15.18
C HIS A 145 6.50 9.31 -15.03
N PRO A 146 6.20 10.64 -14.92
CA PRO A 146 4.84 11.13 -14.63
C PRO A 146 3.80 10.71 -15.68
N GLU A 147 4.23 10.39 -16.89
CA GLU A 147 3.36 9.92 -17.98
C GLU A 147 2.62 8.60 -17.65
N TRP A 148 3.08 7.86 -16.66
CA TRP A 148 2.41 6.63 -16.20
C TRP A 148 1.33 6.89 -15.14
N LEU A 149 1.30 8.09 -14.56
CA LEU A 149 0.30 8.52 -13.58
C LEU A 149 -0.86 9.28 -14.22
N GLU A 150 -0.78 9.59 -15.52
CA GLU A 150 -1.84 10.30 -16.23
C GLU A 150 -3.14 9.50 -16.23
N GLY A 151 -4.24 10.14 -15.85
CA GLY A 151 -5.58 9.57 -15.83
C GLY A 151 -6.64 10.58 -15.39
N ASP A 152 -7.90 10.29 -15.70
CA ASP A 152 -9.04 11.14 -15.31
C ASP A 152 -9.53 10.84 -13.89
N ILE A 153 -9.31 9.61 -13.43
CA ILE A 153 -9.59 9.16 -12.07
C ILE A 153 -8.57 8.12 -11.65
N ALA A 154 -8.16 8.16 -10.39
CA ALA A 154 -7.35 7.14 -9.76
C ALA A 154 -8.12 6.49 -8.60
N LEU A 155 -8.07 5.16 -8.57
CA LEU A 155 -8.59 4.35 -7.49
C LEU A 155 -7.42 3.65 -6.79
N LEU A 156 -7.28 3.90 -5.50
CA LEU A 156 -6.32 3.22 -4.64
C LEU A 156 -7.03 2.05 -3.95
N GLY A 157 -6.44 0.88 -3.97
CA GLY A 157 -7.07 -0.36 -3.47
C GLY A 157 -6.87 -0.60 -1.98
N GLU A 158 -6.72 0.46 -1.20
CA GLU A 158 -6.53 0.43 0.24
C GLU A 158 -7.73 -0.16 0.99
N PRO A 159 -7.54 -0.69 2.22
CA PRO A 159 -8.60 -1.34 2.99
C PRO A 159 -9.58 -0.34 3.58
N SER A 160 -10.61 0.03 2.84
CA SER A 160 -11.67 0.97 3.25
C SER A 160 -12.94 0.29 3.79
N GLY A 161 -12.90 -1.03 4.03
CA GLY A 161 -14.09 -1.79 4.45
C GLY A 161 -15.17 -1.91 3.35
N GLY A 162 -14.78 -1.73 2.08
CA GLY A 162 -15.67 -1.80 0.91
C GLY A 162 -16.48 -0.53 0.65
N ILE A 163 -16.09 0.58 1.25
CA ILE A 163 -16.66 1.91 0.97
C ILE A 163 -15.68 2.75 0.13
N ILE A 164 -16.20 3.78 -0.50
CA ILE A 164 -15.36 4.76 -1.20
C ILE A 164 -15.00 5.86 -0.21
N GLU A 165 -13.70 6.09 -0.04
CA GLU A 165 -13.14 7.18 0.74
C GLU A 165 -12.43 8.15 -0.22
N ALA A 166 -12.61 9.45 0.00
CA ALA A 166 -11.95 10.49 -0.75
C ALA A 166 -10.99 11.25 0.17
N GLY A 167 -9.71 11.15 -0.11
CA GLY A 167 -8.65 11.73 0.70
C GLY A 167 -8.05 10.74 1.70
N CYS A 168 -7.00 11.21 2.38
CA CYS A 168 -6.29 10.44 3.41
C CYS A 168 -5.90 11.38 4.55
N GLN A 169 -5.96 10.87 5.78
CA GLN A 169 -5.50 11.62 6.94
C GLN A 169 -3.98 11.68 6.96
N GLY A 170 -3.46 12.88 7.26
CA GLY A 170 -2.02 13.08 7.42
C GLY A 170 -1.49 12.41 8.68
N THR A 171 -0.27 11.90 8.61
CA THR A 171 0.46 11.34 9.75
C THR A 171 1.56 12.27 10.19
N ILE A 172 1.69 12.52 11.49
CA ILE A 172 2.82 13.23 12.09
C ILE A 172 3.54 12.32 13.07
N ARG A 173 4.85 12.23 12.97
CA ARG A 173 5.71 11.53 13.92
C ARG A 173 6.54 12.54 14.69
N VAL A 174 6.44 12.49 16.01
CA VAL A 174 7.19 13.39 16.91
C VAL A 174 8.03 12.54 17.87
N PHE A 175 9.30 12.88 18.01
CA PHE A 175 10.20 12.30 18.99
C PHE A 175 10.32 13.27 20.17
N VAL A 176 10.22 12.75 21.38
CA VAL A 176 10.41 13.52 22.62
C VAL A 176 11.45 12.82 23.46
N ASP A 177 12.62 13.45 23.58
CA ASP A 177 13.73 12.95 24.37
C ASP A 177 13.75 13.63 25.74
N ALA A 178 13.78 12.84 26.82
CA ALA A 178 13.95 13.32 28.17
C ALA A 178 15.27 12.81 28.76
N HIS A 179 16.01 13.71 29.42
CA HIS A 179 17.32 13.42 30.00
C HIS A 179 17.28 13.44 31.50
N GLY A 180 17.83 12.38 32.12
CA GLY A 180 17.86 12.26 33.57
C GLY A 180 19.26 12.14 34.15
N THR A 181 19.34 12.18 35.47
CA THR A 181 20.58 11.97 36.23
C THR A 181 20.43 10.73 37.09
N ARG A 182 21.34 9.77 36.94
CA ARG A 182 21.32 8.51 37.72
C ARG A 182 21.66 8.77 39.17
N ALA A 183 20.89 8.14 40.08
CA ALA A 183 21.17 8.13 41.51
C ALA A 183 20.81 6.77 42.10
N HIS A 184 21.32 6.48 43.29
CA HIS A 184 20.92 5.32 44.04
C HIS A 184 19.45 5.47 44.49
N SER A 185 18.64 4.41 44.42
CA SER A 185 17.21 4.46 44.78
C SER A 185 16.93 4.99 46.17
N ALA A 186 17.79 4.66 47.16
CA ALA A 186 17.70 5.20 48.52
C ALA A 186 18.20 6.65 48.65
N ARG A 187 18.67 7.28 47.60
CA ARG A 187 19.17 8.66 47.54
C ARG A 187 18.65 9.38 46.30
N SER A 188 17.36 9.26 46.05
CA SER A 188 16.70 9.80 44.86
C SER A 188 16.86 11.29 44.65
N TRP A 189 17.09 12.04 45.75
CA TRP A 189 17.34 13.50 45.73
C TRP A 189 18.66 13.91 45.07
N LEU A 190 19.55 12.95 44.78
CA LEU A 190 20.80 13.18 44.04
C LEU A 190 20.67 12.97 42.54
N GLY A 191 19.49 12.57 42.06
CA GLY A 191 19.23 12.29 40.68
C GLY A 191 17.97 12.94 40.16
N HIS A 192 17.71 12.70 38.90
CA HIS A 192 16.50 13.12 38.19
C HIS A 192 15.96 12.00 37.30
N ASN A 193 14.70 11.63 37.49
CA ASN A 193 14.08 10.57 36.68
C ASN A 193 13.40 11.16 35.43
N ALA A 194 14.05 11.01 34.29
CA ALA A 194 13.56 11.50 33.02
C ALA A 194 12.16 10.98 32.63
N ALA A 195 11.77 9.80 33.10
CA ALA A 195 10.43 9.28 32.82
C ALA A 195 9.31 10.16 33.40
N HIS A 196 9.58 10.86 34.53
CA HIS A 196 8.61 11.76 35.11
C HIS A 196 8.38 13.02 34.26
N ASP A 197 9.37 13.46 33.49
CA ASP A 197 9.25 14.64 32.63
C ASP A 197 8.30 14.36 31.45
N LEU A 198 8.19 13.11 31.03
CA LEU A 198 7.29 12.70 29.94
C LEU A 198 5.81 12.69 30.37
N ALA A 199 5.51 12.68 31.67
CA ALA A 199 4.12 12.60 32.16
C ALA A 199 3.24 13.73 31.61
N GLY A 200 3.75 14.95 31.53
CA GLY A 200 3.03 16.09 30.96
C GLY A 200 2.74 15.96 29.49
N VAL A 201 3.67 15.40 28.74
CA VAL A 201 3.52 15.13 27.30
C VAL A 201 2.47 14.03 27.09
N LEU A 202 2.60 12.91 27.80
CA LEU A 202 1.64 11.79 27.71
C LEU A 202 0.23 12.23 28.09
N THR A 203 0.08 13.06 29.13
CA THR A 203 -1.23 13.59 29.53
C THR A 203 -1.85 14.45 28.43
N ARG A 204 -1.06 15.27 27.75
CA ARG A 204 -1.56 16.09 26.63
C ARG A 204 -1.96 15.25 25.43
N ILE A 205 -1.17 14.22 25.09
CA ILE A 205 -1.49 13.30 24.01
C ILE A 205 -2.77 12.54 24.32
N ALA A 206 -2.90 12.01 25.54
CA ALA A 206 -4.09 11.27 25.97
C ALA A 206 -5.37 12.11 26.00
N ALA A 207 -5.24 13.42 26.22
CA ALA A 207 -6.35 14.37 26.25
C ALA A 207 -6.60 15.06 24.88
N TYR A 208 -5.80 14.70 23.85
CA TYR A 208 -5.95 15.31 22.53
C TYR A 208 -7.27 14.89 21.89
N THR A 209 -8.01 15.86 21.44
CA THR A 209 -9.22 15.65 20.62
C THR A 209 -8.92 16.16 19.20
N PRO A 210 -9.06 15.33 18.20
CA PRO A 210 -8.87 15.75 16.80
C PRO A 210 -9.76 16.94 16.47
N ARG A 211 -9.25 17.85 15.67
CA ARG A 211 -10.03 18.96 15.14
C ARG A 211 -10.72 18.49 13.87
N ALA A 212 -12.04 18.57 13.85
CA ALA A 212 -12.79 18.37 12.61
C ALA A 212 -12.38 19.43 11.57
N VAL A 213 -12.08 18.99 10.38
CA VAL A 213 -11.76 19.83 9.23
C VAL A 213 -12.66 19.46 8.07
N GLU A 214 -13.03 20.46 7.27
CA GLU A 214 -13.76 20.26 6.02
C GLU A 214 -12.81 20.61 4.86
N ILE A 215 -12.65 19.66 3.94
CA ILE A 215 -11.82 19.83 2.74
C ILE A 215 -12.69 19.42 1.55
N ASP A 216 -12.91 20.33 0.63
CA ASP A 216 -13.71 20.14 -0.59
C ASP A 216 -15.12 19.54 -0.33
N GLY A 217 -15.73 19.94 0.79
CA GLY A 217 -17.06 19.46 1.19
C GLY A 217 -17.09 18.09 1.89
N CYS A 218 -15.92 17.50 2.16
CA CYS A 218 -15.77 16.28 2.94
C CYS A 218 -15.30 16.62 4.36
N GLU A 219 -16.04 16.12 5.37
CA GLU A 219 -15.64 16.23 6.78
C GLU A 219 -14.65 15.11 7.13
N SER A 220 -13.53 15.47 7.79
CA SER A 220 -12.45 14.58 8.16
C SER A 220 -12.05 14.75 9.63
#